data_27f66f341926ccad5fe8a6e4c49d33b5
#
_entry.id   27f66f341926ccad5fe8a6e4c49d33b5
#
_cell.length_a   1.000
_cell.length_b   1.000
_cell.length_c   1.000
_cell.angle_alpha   90.00
_cell.angle_beta   90.00
_cell.angle_gamma   90.00
#
_symmetry.space_group_name_H-M   'P 1'
#
loop_
_entity.id
_entity.type
_entity.pdbx_description
1 polymer ?
#
loop_
_entity_poly.entity_id
_entity_poly.type
_entity_poly.pdbx_seq_one_letter_code
_entity_poly.pdbx_strand_id
1 'polypeptide(L)'
;SIGRTIAATMYSNDIDVIFHASGPTGNGVFSEAKDLVSIEPDRDLWVIGVDLDQSAEGEVDIDGETRNINLTSTLKNTGNAIHSFSNTMMEEGFEPGIQWFNLANDGVGIAEGRLTDESLEVIEDYKQQIIDGDIEVPDAPE
;
A
#
# COMPACT_ATOMS: atom_id res chain seq x y z
N SER A 1 8.95 18.88 -0.51
CA SER A 1 9.72 17.63 -0.30
C SER A 1 10.07 16.99 -1.65
N ILE A 2 11.09 16.13 -1.70
CA ILE A 2 11.48 15.43 -2.94
C ILE A 2 10.30 14.61 -3.50
N GLY A 3 9.58 13.88 -2.64
CA GLY A 3 8.40 13.11 -3.06
C GLY A 3 7.34 13.97 -3.73
N ARG A 4 7.08 15.16 -3.20
CA ARG A 4 6.15 16.11 -3.81
C ARG A 4 6.60 16.57 -5.21
N THR A 5 7.88 16.90 -5.38
CA THR A 5 8.41 17.34 -6.68
C THR A 5 8.34 16.23 -7.73
N ILE A 6 8.65 14.98 -7.34
CA ILE A 6 8.55 13.84 -8.24
C ILE A 6 7.08 13.59 -8.61
N ALA A 7 6.17 13.60 -7.65
CA ALA A 7 4.74 13.41 -7.88
C ALA A 7 4.18 14.48 -8.82
N ALA A 8 4.53 15.76 -8.61
CA ALA A 8 4.15 16.85 -9.51
C ALA A 8 4.59 16.59 -10.96
N THR A 9 5.83 16.09 -11.13
CA THR A 9 6.33 15.74 -12.47
C THR A 9 5.56 14.55 -13.06
N MET A 10 5.28 13.52 -12.28
CA MET A 10 4.53 12.34 -12.74
C MET A 10 3.10 12.72 -13.16
N TYR A 11 2.37 13.42 -12.29
CA TYR A 11 1.01 13.87 -12.58
C TYR A 11 0.93 14.86 -13.75
N SER A 12 1.97 15.67 -14.00
CA SER A 12 2.03 16.55 -15.17
C SER A 12 2.29 15.80 -16.49
N ASN A 13 2.69 14.53 -16.42
CA ASN A 13 2.84 13.61 -17.55
C ASN A 13 1.67 12.60 -17.66
N ASP A 14 0.49 13.00 -17.22
CA ASP A 14 -0.75 12.23 -17.34
C ASP A 14 -0.70 10.85 -16.61
N ILE A 15 0.06 10.76 -15.53
CA ILE A 15 0.00 9.60 -14.63
C ILE A 15 -1.18 9.79 -13.68
N ASP A 16 -2.05 8.81 -13.59
CA ASP A 16 -3.26 8.86 -12.74
C ASP A 16 -3.03 8.21 -11.37
N VAL A 17 -2.17 7.19 -11.28
CA VAL A 17 -1.92 6.42 -10.07
C VAL A 17 -0.44 6.39 -9.74
N ILE A 18 -0.07 6.76 -8.49
CA ILE A 18 1.30 6.65 -7.99
C ILE A 18 1.35 5.67 -6.81
N PHE A 19 2.13 4.59 -6.97
CA PHE A 19 2.55 3.72 -5.89
C PHE A 19 3.90 4.20 -5.33
N HIS A 20 3.91 4.68 -4.10
CA HIS A 20 5.08 5.42 -3.59
C HIS A 20 6.08 4.60 -2.78
N ALA A 21 6.15 3.33 -2.82
CA ALA A 21 7.07 2.43 -2.07
C ALA A 21 8.33 3.12 -1.44
N SER A 22 8.14 4.20 -0.67
CA SER A 22 9.22 5.14 -0.27
C SER A 22 9.11 5.67 1.17
N GLY A 23 8.36 4.98 2.04
CA GLY A 23 8.22 5.38 3.45
C GLY A 23 7.77 6.85 3.61
N PRO A 24 8.38 7.66 4.51
CA PRO A 24 7.96 9.04 4.78
C PRO A 24 8.01 10.00 3.58
N THR A 25 8.76 9.66 2.53
CA THR A 25 8.80 10.45 1.28
C THR A 25 7.43 10.42 0.58
N GLY A 26 6.66 9.35 0.76
CA GLY A 26 5.30 9.18 0.25
C GLY A 26 4.31 10.24 0.74
N ASN A 27 4.51 10.82 1.92
CA ASN A 27 3.68 11.93 2.40
C ASN A 27 3.70 13.11 1.43
N GLY A 28 4.80 13.29 0.68
CA GLY A 28 4.90 14.31 -0.38
C GLY A 28 4.03 13.99 -1.58
N VAL A 29 3.85 12.70 -1.91
CA VAL A 29 2.96 12.25 -2.99
C VAL A 29 1.51 12.55 -2.63
N PHE A 30 1.06 12.17 -1.42
CA PHE A 30 -0.28 12.51 -0.94
C PHE A 30 -0.52 14.02 -0.93
N SER A 31 0.46 14.82 -0.46
CA SER A 31 0.33 16.26 -0.44
C SER A 31 0.13 16.85 -1.83
N GLU A 32 0.88 16.39 -2.83
CA GLU A 32 0.74 16.86 -4.20
C GLU A 32 -0.59 16.44 -4.81
N ALA A 33 -0.97 15.19 -4.65
CA ALA A 33 -2.23 14.69 -5.17
C ALA A 33 -3.43 15.44 -4.58
N LYS A 34 -3.43 15.73 -3.27
CA LYS A 34 -4.49 16.52 -2.61
C LYS A 34 -4.56 17.95 -3.12
N ASP A 35 -3.41 18.59 -3.32
CA ASP A 35 -3.38 19.96 -3.86
C ASP A 35 -3.92 20.00 -5.29
N LEU A 36 -3.57 19.00 -6.12
CA LEU A 36 -4.05 18.91 -7.50
C LEU A 36 -5.56 18.70 -7.58
N VAL A 37 -6.12 17.76 -6.83
CA VAL A 37 -7.58 17.52 -6.86
C VAL A 37 -8.36 18.66 -6.22
N SER A 38 -7.74 19.46 -5.34
CA SER A 38 -8.38 20.68 -4.81
C SER A 38 -8.48 21.80 -5.84
N ILE A 39 -7.57 21.83 -6.83
CA ILE A 39 -7.56 22.81 -7.93
C ILE A 39 -8.37 22.29 -9.13
N GLU A 40 -8.28 21.00 -9.38
CA GLU A 40 -8.92 20.28 -10.47
C GLU A 40 -9.79 19.13 -9.92
N PRO A 41 -10.99 19.42 -9.33
CA PRO A 41 -11.80 18.42 -8.65
C PRO A 41 -12.25 17.23 -9.52
N ASP A 42 -12.38 17.45 -10.81
CA ASP A 42 -12.79 16.41 -11.78
C ASP A 42 -11.63 15.47 -12.16
N ARG A 43 -10.41 15.76 -11.72
CA ARG A 43 -9.26 14.93 -12.04
C ARG A 43 -9.25 13.65 -11.22
N ASP A 44 -9.09 12.52 -11.90
CA ASP A 44 -9.08 11.19 -11.30
C ASP A 44 -7.65 10.78 -10.94
N LEU A 45 -7.19 11.22 -9.76
CA LEU A 45 -5.85 10.94 -9.23
C LEU A 45 -5.91 10.06 -8.00
N TRP A 46 -4.98 9.08 -7.96
CA TRP A 46 -4.90 8.12 -6.90
C TRP A 46 -3.47 7.91 -6.37
N VAL A 47 -3.38 7.55 -5.10
CA VAL A 47 -2.14 7.12 -4.45
C VAL A 47 -2.33 5.73 -3.88
N ILE A 48 -1.36 4.85 -4.07
CA ILE A 48 -1.27 3.57 -3.37
C ILE A 48 -0.25 3.74 -2.24
N GLY A 49 -0.72 3.55 -1.01
CA GLY A 49 0.07 3.67 0.21
C GLY A 49 0.92 2.43 0.51
N VAL A 50 1.74 2.51 1.56
CA VAL A 50 2.65 1.44 1.99
C VAL A 50 2.70 1.29 3.50
N ASP A 51 3.11 0.11 3.95
CA ASP A 51 3.39 -0.29 5.32
C ASP A 51 2.14 -0.49 6.18
N LEU A 52 1.22 0.47 6.18
CA LEU A 52 -0.06 0.45 6.88
C LEU A 52 -1.16 1.06 6.00
N ASP A 53 -2.42 0.92 6.39
CA ASP A 53 -3.51 1.60 5.70
C ASP A 53 -3.36 3.12 5.86
N GLN A 54 -3.05 3.78 4.73
CA GLN A 54 -2.85 5.23 4.64
C GLN A 54 -4.11 5.97 4.15
N SER A 55 -5.28 5.41 4.32
CA SER A 55 -6.54 6.07 3.93
C SER A 55 -6.73 7.43 4.60
N ALA A 56 -6.28 7.58 5.85
CA ALA A 56 -6.35 8.87 6.55
C ALA A 56 -5.49 9.96 5.88
N GLU A 57 -4.35 9.60 5.31
CA GLU A 57 -3.48 10.53 4.58
C GLU A 57 -4.09 10.96 3.24
N GLY A 58 -5.00 10.16 2.70
CA GLY A 58 -5.67 10.42 1.43
C GLY A 58 -6.86 11.36 1.54
N GLU A 59 -7.35 11.68 2.74
CA GLU A 59 -8.52 12.55 2.91
C GLU A 59 -8.25 14.00 2.52
N VAL A 60 -9.14 14.58 1.74
CA VAL A 60 -9.13 15.97 1.30
C VAL A 60 -10.55 16.51 1.26
N ASP A 61 -10.75 17.73 1.73
CA ASP A 61 -12.02 18.44 1.64
C ASP A 61 -12.06 19.25 0.34
N ILE A 62 -13.09 19.04 -0.46
CA ILE A 62 -13.33 19.75 -1.71
C ILE A 62 -14.76 20.27 -1.66
N ASP A 63 -14.92 21.60 -1.57
CA ASP A 63 -16.22 22.28 -1.53
C ASP A 63 -17.15 21.79 -0.40
N GLY A 64 -16.58 21.33 0.72
CA GLY A 64 -17.32 20.83 1.88
C GLY A 64 -17.69 19.34 1.80
N GLU A 65 -17.23 18.64 0.79
CA GLU A 65 -17.32 17.18 0.67
C GLU A 65 -15.96 16.53 0.86
N THR A 66 -15.88 15.50 1.70
CA THR A 66 -14.64 14.75 1.90
C THR A 66 -14.47 13.74 0.77
N ARG A 67 -13.42 13.91 -0.03
CA ARG A 67 -12.91 12.93 -0.99
C ARG A 67 -11.70 12.22 -0.39
N ASN A 68 -11.46 10.98 -0.78
CA ASN A 68 -10.25 10.26 -0.40
C ASN A 68 -9.54 9.77 -1.66
N ILE A 69 -8.29 10.18 -1.80
CA ILE A 69 -7.42 9.87 -2.95
C ILE A 69 -6.49 8.68 -2.70
N ASN A 70 -6.57 8.02 -1.54
CA ASN A 70 -5.90 6.76 -1.32
C ASN A 70 -6.71 5.63 -1.96
N LEU A 71 -6.19 5.03 -3.05
CA LEU A 71 -6.85 3.91 -3.72
C LEU A 71 -6.84 2.68 -2.82
N THR A 72 -5.68 2.32 -2.33
CA THR A 72 -5.39 1.22 -1.41
C THR A 72 -4.03 1.41 -0.77
N SER A 73 -3.60 0.46 0.07
CA SER A 73 -2.25 0.46 0.65
C SER A 73 -1.72 -0.97 0.74
N THR A 74 -0.46 -1.17 0.41
CA THR A 74 0.22 -2.42 0.74
C THR A 74 0.56 -2.45 2.22
N LEU A 75 0.28 -3.58 2.87
CA LEU A 75 0.36 -3.72 4.32
C LEU A 75 1.56 -4.57 4.73
N LYS A 76 2.24 -4.14 5.78
CA LYS A 76 3.15 -4.97 6.58
C LYS A 76 2.49 -5.25 7.92
N ASN A 77 1.97 -6.45 8.09
CA ASN A 77 1.23 -6.85 9.28
C ASN A 77 2.16 -7.18 10.45
N THR A 78 2.95 -6.20 10.87
CA THR A 78 3.96 -6.34 11.93
C THR A 78 3.34 -6.85 13.24
N GLY A 79 2.11 -6.47 13.55
CA GLY A 79 1.36 -6.99 14.71
C GLY A 79 1.17 -8.50 14.63
N ASN A 80 0.76 -9.03 13.48
CA ASN A 80 0.62 -10.48 13.26
C ASN A 80 1.96 -11.20 13.39
N ALA A 81 3.03 -10.61 12.84
CA ALA A 81 4.37 -11.17 12.94
C ALA A 81 4.84 -11.27 14.41
N ILE A 82 4.66 -10.20 15.19
CA ILE A 82 5.02 -10.19 16.63
C ILE A 82 4.17 -11.19 17.39
N HIS A 83 2.87 -11.26 17.15
CA HIS A 83 1.96 -12.18 17.80
C HIS A 83 2.32 -13.64 17.51
N SER A 84 2.52 -13.97 16.23
CA SER A 84 2.92 -15.31 15.79
C SER A 84 4.24 -15.73 16.43
N PHE A 85 5.27 -14.88 16.34
CA PHE A 85 6.57 -15.12 16.95
C PHE A 85 6.47 -15.34 18.47
N SER A 86 5.69 -14.51 19.16
CA SER A 86 5.50 -14.64 20.61
C SER A 86 4.84 -15.95 21.00
N ASN A 87 3.82 -16.39 20.25
CA ASN A 87 3.16 -17.67 20.49
C ASN A 87 4.11 -18.85 20.28
N THR A 88 4.87 -18.85 19.18
CA THR A 88 5.88 -19.89 18.93
C THR A 88 6.92 -19.95 20.05
N MET A 89 7.39 -18.79 20.50
CA MET A 89 8.32 -18.75 21.65
C MET A 89 7.74 -19.33 22.94
N MET A 90 6.44 -19.12 23.19
CA MET A 90 5.79 -19.64 24.41
C MET A 90 5.54 -21.13 24.33
N GLU A 91 5.27 -21.68 23.15
CA GLU A 91 4.94 -23.09 22.94
C GLU A 91 6.18 -23.96 22.73
N GLU A 92 7.14 -23.48 21.96
CA GLU A 92 8.29 -24.26 21.46
C GLU A 92 9.63 -23.78 22.03
N GLY A 93 9.66 -22.60 22.65
CA GLY A 93 10.88 -21.95 23.12
C GLY A 93 11.52 -21.06 22.06
N PHE A 94 12.63 -20.40 22.43
CA PHE A 94 13.36 -19.52 21.52
C PHE A 94 14.21 -20.32 20.55
N GLU A 95 13.90 -20.22 19.27
CA GLU A 95 14.74 -20.71 18.19
C GLU A 95 15.42 -19.54 17.47
N PRO A 96 16.77 -19.47 17.44
CA PRO A 96 17.48 -18.43 16.72
C PRO A 96 17.40 -18.66 15.20
N GLY A 97 17.20 -17.59 14.42
CA GLY A 97 17.17 -17.68 12.96
C GLY A 97 16.40 -16.54 12.31
N ILE A 98 16.31 -16.60 10.98
CA ILE A 98 15.48 -15.67 10.19
C ILE A 98 14.10 -16.31 10.04
N GLN A 99 13.09 -15.57 10.42
CA GLN A 99 11.70 -15.94 10.17
C GLN A 99 11.13 -15.08 9.06
N TRP A 100 10.43 -15.72 8.11
CA TRP A 100 9.83 -15.07 6.96
C TRP A 100 8.34 -14.87 7.18
N PHE A 101 7.90 -13.64 6.97
CA PHE A 101 6.50 -13.26 6.99
C PHE A 101 6.10 -12.80 5.59
N ASN A 102 5.14 -13.49 4.98
CA ASN A 102 4.74 -13.33 3.59
C ASN A 102 3.20 -13.40 3.44
N LEU A 103 2.70 -13.56 2.23
CA LEU A 103 1.26 -13.66 1.95
C LEU A 103 0.62 -14.90 2.59
N ALA A 104 1.34 -16.04 2.67
CA ALA A 104 0.81 -17.30 3.16
C ALA A 104 0.55 -17.31 4.68
N ASN A 105 1.23 -16.45 5.43
CA ASN A 105 1.08 -16.33 6.89
C ASN A 105 0.60 -14.93 7.33
N ASP A 106 -0.07 -14.21 6.43
CA ASP A 106 -0.60 -12.87 6.67
C ASP A 106 0.45 -11.85 7.19
N GLY A 107 1.72 -12.05 6.86
CA GLY A 107 2.78 -11.11 7.20
C GLY A 107 2.75 -9.83 6.35
N VAL A 108 2.22 -9.94 5.15
CA VAL A 108 1.97 -8.83 4.21
C VAL A 108 0.59 -8.98 3.59
N GLY A 109 0.05 -7.89 3.07
CA GLY A 109 -1.28 -7.88 2.44
C GLY A 109 -1.58 -6.56 1.74
N ILE A 110 -2.86 -6.35 1.45
CA ILE A 110 -3.37 -5.13 0.85
C ILE A 110 -4.62 -4.68 1.61
N ALA A 111 -4.79 -3.37 1.79
CA ALA A 111 -6.02 -2.80 2.32
C ALA A 111 -7.12 -2.85 1.23
N GLU A 112 -8.36 -3.06 1.63
CA GLU A 112 -9.50 -3.01 0.70
C GLU A 112 -9.59 -1.65 0.01
N GLY A 113 -9.46 -0.58 0.78
CA GLY A 113 -9.41 0.79 0.27
C GLY A 113 -10.64 1.15 -0.55
N ARG A 114 -10.41 1.58 -1.80
CA ARG A 114 -11.44 1.96 -2.79
C ARG A 114 -11.38 1.07 -4.04
N LEU A 115 -10.82 -0.10 -3.90
CA LEU A 115 -10.81 -1.11 -4.95
C LEU A 115 -12.25 -1.60 -5.19
N THR A 116 -12.57 -1.92 -6.44
CA THR A 116 -13.84 -2.55 -6.81
C THR A 116 -13.82 -4.03 -6.41
N ASP A 117 -14.99 -4.63 -6.24
CA ASP A 117 -15.12 -6.07 -5.96
C ASP A 117 -14.39 -6.91 -7.04
N GLU A 118 -14.51 -6.51 -8.32
CA GLU A 118 -13.80 -7.16 -9.43
C GLU A 118 -12.28 -7.07 -9.27
N SER A 119 -11.75 -5.91 -8.85
CA SER A 119 -10.32 -5.75 -8.60
C SER A 119 -9.86 -6.58 -7.41
N LEU A 120 -10.65 -6.67 -6.36
CA LEU A 120 -10.36 -7.49 -5.19
C LEU A 120 -10.33 -8.99 -5.53
N GLU A 121 -11.27 -9.47 -6.36
CA GLU A 121 -11.26 -10.85 -6.85
C GLU A 121 -9.98 -11.17 -7.64
N VAL A 122 -9.56 -10.28 -8.54
CA VAL A 122 -8.33 -10.44 -9.33
C VAL A 122 -7.09 -10.45 -8.42
N ILE A 123 -7.04 -9.56 -7.43
CA ILE A 123 -5.93 -9.50 -6.47
C ILE A 123 -5.85 -10.78 -5.64
N GLU A 124 -6.98 -11.32 -5.18
CA GLU A 124 -7.00 -12.55 -4.41
C GLU A 124 -6.55 -13.77 -5.26
N ASP A 125 -6.92 -13.80 -6.53
CA ASP A 125 -6.43 -14.83 -7.47
C ASP A 125 -4.91 -14.76 -7.64
N TYR A 126 -4.35 -13.58 -7.88
CA TYR A 126 -2.89 -13.40 -7.94
C TYR A 126 -2.19 -13.74 -6.63
N LYS A 127 -2.76 -13.36 -5.50
CA LYS A 127 -2.25 -13.70 -4.17
C LYS A 127 -2.17 -15.22 -4.01
N GLN A 128 -3.21 -15.94 -4.41
CA GLN A 128 -3.23 -17.41 -4.33
C GLN A 128 -2.17 -18.03 -5.26
N GLN A 129 -2.03 -17.54 -6.49
CA GLN A 129 -1.00 -18.01 -7.43
C GLN A 129 0.43 -17.81 -6.88
N ILE A 130 0.68 -16.70 -6.16
CA ILE A 130 1.97 -16.46 -5.49
C ILE A 130 2.17 -17.44 -4.33
N ILE A 131 1.14 -17.69 -3.52
CA ILE A 131 1.19 -18.63 -2.40
C ILE A 131 1.46 -20.06 -2.88
N ASP A 132 0.83 -20.46 -3.98
CA ASP A 132 0.97 -21.79 -4.59
C ASP A 132 2.30 -21.95 -5.36
N GLY A 133 3.01 -20.86 -5.62
CA GLY A 133 4.29 -20.83 -6.33
C GLY A 133 4.15 -20.86 -7.86
N ASP A 134 2.94 -20.61 -8.37
CA ASP A 134 2.68 -20.46 -9.81
C ASP A 134 3.24 -19.13 -10.34
N ILE A 135 3.32 -18.14 -9.48
CA ILE A 135 3.98 -16.84 -9.74
C ILE A 135 5.14 -16.69 -8.77
N GLU A 136 6.35 -16.55 -9.32
CA GLU A 136 7.54 -16.21 -8.56
C GLU A 136 7.72 -14.68 -8.51
N VAL A 137 7.76 -14.14 -7.28
CA VAL A 137 8.05 -12.71 -7.06
C VAL A 137 9.55 -12.56 -6.87
N PRO A 138 10.27 -11.80 -7.72
CA PRO A 138 11.72 -11.59 -7.57
C PRO A 138 12.05 -10.92 -6.22
N ASP A 139 13.04 -11.43 -5.52
CA ASP A 139 13.54 -10.88 -4.25
C ASP A 139 14.70 -9.90 -4.45
N ALA A 140 15.20 -9.77 -5.68
CA ALA A 140 16.24 -8.82 -6.07
C ALA A 140 15.95 -8.22 -7.45
N PRO A 141 16.39 -6.97 -7.71
CA PRO A 141 16.30 -6.37 -9.06
C PRO A 141 17.23 -7.12 -10.03
N GLU A 142 16.75 -7.31 -11.26
CA GLU A 142 17.57 -7.84 -12.36
C GLU A 142 18.64 -6.83 -12.83
#